data_ec53015bc966a4668556d0296403a1b2
#
_entry.id   ec53015bc966a4668556d0296403a1b2
#
_cell.length_a   1.000
_cell.length_b   1.000
_cell.length_c   1.000
_cell.angle_alpha   90.00
_cell.angle_beta   90.00
_cell.angle_gamma   90.00
#
_symmetry.space_group_name_H-M   'P 1'
#
loop_
_entity.id
_entity.type
_entity.pdbx_description
1 polymer ?
#
loop_
_entity_poly.entity_id
_entity_poly.type
_entity_poly.pdbx_seq_one_letter_code
_entity_poly.pdbx_strand_id
1 'polypeptide(L)'
;GDLKLAFHHKKEEHIYASDYLESFIKERSKVGEVSARSIQKYQTVVNKMTDFQIHKKRSYKLSELKESFFIDLIIYLREEHNLFDNTLHRYVSVLKTFLRWCKKKGYSPPMDFLDIIIKTHETDDVALTKEEVVLIENAKLTGAKDRARDLFLIGIYSGQRFSDYSVFEKADIRDNLIHKTAKKTGAMSYIPLTAQLKVVLDKYDWILPKISNQKFNVHIQNICKNLGINEAVKFTSSKGSHKKEEIKEKWEKIGSHTARRTYITIAAENNMPDHFIMAVTGIKDPNTLKKYKKINKDVI
;
A
#
# COMPACT_ATOMS: atom_id res chain seq x y z
N GLY A 1 -1.39 -49.28 -2.63
CA GLY A 1 -1.98 -47.92 -2.45
C GLY A 1 -1.84 -47.40 -1.02
N ASP A 2 -1.69 -48.25 -0.03
CA ASP A 2 -1.85 -47.88 1.40
C ASP A 2 -0.58 -47.41 2.14
N LEU A 3 0.59 -47.63 1.56
CA LEU A 3 1.86 -47.26 2.20
C LEU A 3 2.18 -45.75 2.13
N LYS A 4 1.63 -45.01 1.17
CA LYS A 4 1.84 -43.54 1.06
C LYS A 4 0.97 -42.73 2.03
N LEU A 5 -0.19 -43.23 2.41
CA LEU A 5 -1.09 -42.59 3.38
C LEU A 5 -0.58 -42.75 4.82
N ALA A 6 0.05 -43.89 5.14
CA ALA A 6 0.59 -44.15 6.48
C ALA A 6 1.82 -43.27 6.84
N PHE A 7 2.58 -42.81 5.83
CA PHE A 7 3.74 -41.95 6.08
C PHE A 7 3.38 -40.48 6.34
N HIS A 8 2.20 -40.01 5.94
CA HIS A 8 1.78 -38.63 6.19
C HIS A 8 1.24 -38.40 7.61
N HIS A 9 0.63 -39.40 8.24
CA HIS A 9 0.08 -39.25 9.59
C HIS A 9 1.11 -39.28 10.75
N LYS A 10 2.33 -39.78 10.52
CA LYS A 10 3.34 -39.90 11.59
C LYS A 10 4.27 -38.71 11.80
N LYS A 11 4.14 -37.63 10.96
CA LYS A 11 5.01 -36.46 11.03
C LYS A 11 4.42 -35.24 11.74
N GLU A 12 3.15 -35.28 12.17
CA GLU A 12 2.44 -34.11 12.71
C GLU A 12 2.63 -33.86 14.20
N GLU A 13 3.21 -34.79 14.98
CA GLU A 13 3.16 -34.69 16.44
C GLU A 13 4.11 -33.68 17.09
N HIS A 14 5.09 -33.13 16.36
CA HIS A 14 6.13 -32.26 16.95
C HIS A 14 6.48 -30.99 16.20
N ILE A 15 5.73 -30.61 15.16
CA ILE A 15 6.05 -29.40 14.38
C ILE A 15 5.16 -28.24 14.82
N TYR A 16 5.80 -27.13 15.22
CA TYR A 16 5.12 -25.92 15.64
C TYR A 16 4.63 -25.10 14.41
N ALA A 17 3.63 -24.27 14.62
CA ALA A 17 3.09 -23.41 13.57
C ALA A 17 4.14 -22.46 12.97
N SER A 18 5.17 -22.09 13.73
CA SER A 18 6.33 -21.32 13.27
C SER A 18 7.08 -22.02 12.15
N ASP A 19 7.31 -23.33 12.24
CA ASP A 19 8.09 -24.10 11.27
C ASP A 19 7.34 -24.17 9.92
N TYR A 20 6.01 -24.33 10.00
CA TYR A 20 5.16 -24.27 8.80
C TYR A 20 5.12 -22.86 8.17
N LEU A 21 5.14 -21.80 8.99
CA LEU A 21 5.19 -20.42 8.51
C LEU A 21 6.51 -20.13 7.77
N GLU A 22 7.63 -20.59 8.29
CA GLU A 22 8.93 -20.47 7.63
C GLU A 22 8.93 -21.23 6.30
N SER A 23 8.40 -22.45 6.29
CA SER A 23 8.27 -23.26 5.07
C SER A 23 7.36 -22.58 4.02
N PHE A 24 6.25 -21.99 4.46
CA PHE A 24 5.36 -21.21 3.61
C PHE A 24 6.09 -20.02 2.97
N ILE A 25 6.82 -19.23 3.75
CA ILE A 25 7.58 -18.08 3.24
C ILE A 25 8.65 -18.54 2.25
N LYS A 26 9.40 -19.58 2.60
CA LYS A 26 10.47 -20.14 1.77
C LYS A 26 9.94 -20.62 0.40
N GLU A 27 8.80 -21.32 0.40
CA GLU A 27 8.18 -21.79 -0.83
C GLU A 27 7.71 -20.61 -1.68
N ARG A 28 6.96 -19.66 -1.10
CA ARG A 28 6.47 -18.47 -1.80
C ARG A 28 7.59 -17.62 -2.39
N SER A 29 8.72 -17.55 -1.69
CA SER A 29 9.91 -16.84 -2.18
C SER A 29 10.55 -17.55 -3.38
N LYS A 30 10.61 -18.91 -3.36
CA LYS A 30 11.24 -19.70 -4.42
C LYS A 30 10.43 -19.74 -5.72
N VAL A 31 9.11 -19.84 -5.60
CA VAL A 31 8.21 -19.97 -6.77
C VAL A 31 8.10 -18.64 -7.54
N GLY A 32 8.51 -17.50 -6.94
CA GLY A 32 8.43 -16.18 -7.59
C GLY A 32 7.01 -15.65 -7.80
N GLU A 33 5.99 -16.33 -7.26
CA GLU A 33 4.58 -15.92 -7.36
C GLU A 33 4.25 -14.62 -6.60
N VAL A 34 5.12 -14.22 -5.67
CA VAL A 34 4.91 -13.04 -4.84
C VAL A 34 6.12 -12.11 -4.85
N SER A 35 5.86 -10.81 -4.81
CA SER A 35 6.94 -9.82 -4.79
C SER A 35 7.76 -9.88 -3.49
N ALA A 36 9.03 -9.44 -3.54
CA ALA A 36 9.89 -9.31 -2.35
C ALA A 36 9.19 -8.51 -1.22
N ARG A 37 8.42 -7.48 -1.57
CA ARG A 37 7.63 -6.69 -0.60
C ARG A 37 6.52 -7.51 0.04
N SER A 38 5.93 -8.47 -0.65
CA SER A 38 4.94 -9.39 -0.07
C SER A 38 5.60 -10.38 0.89
N ILE A 39 6.78 -10.88 0.56
CA ILE A 39 7.59 -11.72 1.47
C ILE A 39 7.93 -10.95 2.74
N GLN A 40 8.35 -9.70 2.63
CA GLN A 40 8.63 -8.85 3.79
C GLN A 40 7.40 -8.65 4.69
N LYS A 41 6.19 -8.54 4.11
CA LYS A 41 4.93 -8.50 4.90
C LYS A 41 4.68 -9.80 5.64
N TYR A 42 4.91 -10.95 4.98
CA TYR A 42 4.78 -12.26 5.64
C TYR A 42 5.75 -12.36 6.82
N GLN A 43 7.01 -11.96 6.62
CA GLN A 43 8.01 -11.96 7.68
C GLN A 43 7.59 -11.06 8.87
N THR A 44 7.00 -9.91 8.60
CA THR A 44 6.46 -9.04 9.66
C THR A 44 5.39 -9.73 10.50
N VAL A 45 4.51 -10.52 9.86
CA VAL A 45 3.47 -11.28 10.56
C VAL A 45 4.09 -12.42 11.39
N VAL A 46 5.09 -13.12 10.84
CA VAL A 46 5.85 -14.15 11.59
C VAL A 46 6.48 -13.56 12.83
N ASN A 47 7.17 -12.42 12.70
CA ASN A 47 7.80 -11.76 13.84
C ASN A 47 6.76 -11.41 14.92
N LYS A 48 5.57 -10.89 14.52
CA LYS A 48 4.48 -10.60 15.47
C LYS A 48 3.89 -11.83 16.12
N MET A 49 3.82 -12.94 15.42
CA MET A 49 3.42 -14.22 16.00
C MET A 49 4.47 -14.74 16.97
N THR A 50 5.76 -14.58 16.68
CA THR A 50 6.86 -14.92 17.59
C THR A 50 6.81 -14.06 18.85
N ASP A 51 6.65 -12.75 18.73
CA ASP A 51 6.47 -11.82 19.87
C ASP A 51 5.31 -12.27 20.77
N PHE A 52 4.18 -12.65 20.16
CA PHE A 52 3.01 -13.16 20.88
C PHE A 52 3.31 -14.47 21.63
N GLN A 53 4.02 -15.41 21.00
CA GLN A 53 4.41 -16.69 21.64
C GLN A 53 5.34 -16.44 22.84
N ILE A 54 6.27 -15.49 22.74
CA ILE A 54 7.15 -15.08 23.83
C ILE A 54 6.31 -14.48 24.97
N HIS A 55 5.38 -13.58 24.66
CA HIS A 55 4.47 -12.95 25.63
C HIS A 55 3.63 -14.00 26.37
N LYS A 56 3.07 -14.99 25.65
CA LYS A 56 2.29 -16.10 26.23
C LYS A 56 3.16 -17.20 26.86
N LYS A 57 4.50 -17.12 26.73
CA LYS A 57 5.47 -18.15 27.19
C LYS A 57 5.15 -19.55 26.69
N ARG A 58 4.64 -19.65 25.45
CA ARG A 58 4.33 -20.95 24.82
C ARG A 58 4.42 -20.88 23.30
N SER A 59 4.77 -22.02 22.69
CA SER A 59 4.66 -22.24 21.26
C SER A 59 3.33 -22.92 20.92
N TYR A 60 2.80 -22.70 19.73
CA TYR A 60 1.53 -23.27 19.29
C TYR A 60 1.74 -24.26 18.16
N LYS A 61 1.07 -25.42 18.25
CA LYS A 61 0.96 -26.38 17.16
C LYS A 61 -0.03 -25.85 16.10
N LEU A 62 0.05 -26.38 14.89
CA LEU A 62 -0.88 -26.01 13.80
C LEU A 62 -2.36 -26.24 14.20
N SER A 63 -2.66 -27.34 14.89
CA SER A 63 -4.00 -27.69 15.38
C SER A 63 -4.54 -26.74 16.46
N GLU A 64 -3.69 -25.94 17.08
CA GLU A 64 -4.09 -24.97 18.10
C GLU A 64 -4.40 -23.58 17.54
N LEU A 65 -4.19 -23.36 16.23
CA LEU A 65 -4.53 -22.08 15.57
C LEU A 65 -6.04 -21.97 15.30
N LYS A 66 -6.83 -22.19 16.35
CA LYS A 66 -8.29 -22.06 16.35
C LYS A 66 -8.73 -20.60 16.45
N GLU A 67 -10.01 -20.35 16.39
CA GLU A 67 -10.59 -19.00 16.55
C GLU A 67 -10.10 -18.32 17.83
N SER A 68 -10.05 -19.05 18.96
CA SER A 68 -9.56 -18.53 20.25
C SER A 68 -8.13 -18.00 20.17
N PHE A 69 -7.23 -18.71 19.46
CA PHE A 69 -5.87 -18.22 19.23
C PHE A 69 -5.87 -16.87 18.47
N PHE A 70 -6.70 -16.72 17.44
CA PHE A 70 -6.77 -15.49 16.69
C PHE A 70 -7.36 -14.34 17.50
N ILE A 71 -8.36 -14.61 18.35
CA ILE A 71 -8.92 -13.61 19.25
C ILE A 71 -7.82 -13.12 20.22
N ASP A 72 -7.10 -14.02 20.86
CA ASP A 72 -6.00 -13.69 21.78
C ASP A 72 -4.89 -12.90 21.07
N LEU A 73 -4.49 -13.31 19.86
CA LEU A 73 -3.50 -12.61 19.06
C LEU A 73 -3.97 -11.19 18.69
N ILE A 74 -5.24 -11.01 18.32
CA ILE A 74 -5.80 -9.71 17.98
C ILE A 74 -5.81 -8.78 19.20
N ILE A 75 -6.19 -9.30 20.37
CA ILE A 75 -6.18 -8.55 21.64
C ILE A 75 -4.75 -8.12 21.95
N TYR A 76 -3.79 -9.05 21.93
CA TYR A 76 -2.38 -8.76 22.14
C TYR A 76 -1.84 -7.68 21.20
N LEU A 77 -2.13 -7.78 19.91
CA LEU A 77 -1.66 -6.83 18.92
C LEU A 77 -2.30 -5.44 19.10
N ARG A 78 -3.54 -5.37 19.60
CA ARG A 78 -4.20 -4.11 19.93
C ARG A 78 -3.64 -3.45 21.19
N GLU A 79 -3.37 -4.23 22.21
CA GLU A 79 -2.97 -3.73 23.53
C GLU A 79 -1.47 -3.44 23.59
N GLU A 80 -0.63 -4.43 23.28
CA GLU A 80 0.82 -4.31 23.41
C GLU A 80 1.49 -3.57 22.23
N HIS A 81 0.94 -3.70 21.03
CA HIS A 81 1.49 -3.05 19.84
C HIS A 81 0.69 -1.85 19.34
N ASN A 82 -0.39 -1.50 20.00
CA ASN A 82 -1.27 -0.37 19.66
C ASN A 82 -1.70 -0.35 18.16
N LEU A 83 -1.97 -1.54 17.58
CA LEU A 83 -2.31 -1.64 16.17
C LEU A 83 -3.78 -1.31 15.90
N PHE A 84 -4.02 -0.58 14.80
CA PHE A 84 -5.34 -0.24 14.30
C PHE A 84 -5.90 -1.34 13.38
N ASP A 85 -7.22 -1.36 13.22
CA ASP A 85 -7.96 -2.42 12.53
C ASP A 85 -7.49 -2.68 11.09
N ASN A 86 -7.14 -1.66 10.32
CA ASN A 86 -6.61 -1.85 8.96
C ASN A 86 -5.27 -2.62 8.94
N THR A 87 -4.45 -2.49 9.97
CA THR A 87 -3.20 -3.25 10.11
C THR A 87 -3.48 -4.66 10.59
N LEU A 88 -4.36 -4.82 11.58
CA LEU A 88 -4.79 -6.13 12.07
C LEU A 88 -5.44 -6.96 10.98
N HIS A 89 -6.33 -6.37 10.17
CA HIS A 89 -6.92 -7.03 9.02
C HIS A 89 -5.85 -7.59 8.06
N ARG A 90 -4.78 -6.84 7.80
CA ARG A 90 -3.67 -7.32 6.96
C ARG A 90 -2.97 -8.52 7.58
N TYR A 91 -2.72 -8.51 8.89
CA TYR A 91 -2.05 -9.61 9.58
C TYR A 91 -2.91 -10.87 9.58
N VAL A 92 -4.19 -10.75 9.94
CA VAL A 92 -5.14 -11.87 9.90
C VAL A 92 -5.29 -12.41 8.47
N SER A 93 -5.31 -11.55 7.45
CA SER A 93 -5.37 -11.98 6.03
C SER A 93 -4.14 -12.80 5.62
N VAL A 94 -2.94 -12.45 6.11
CA VAL A 94 -1.72 -13.24 5.86
C VAL A 94 -1.83 -14.60 6.53
N LEU A 95 -2.26 -14.67 7.79
CA LEU A 95 -2.44 -15.93 8.51
C LEU A 95 -3.51 -16.80 7.86
N LYS A 96 -4.63 -16.23 7.41
CA LYS A 96 -5.64 -16.96 6.61
C LYS A 96 -5.05 -17.54 5.32
N THR A 97 -4.18 -16.80 4.65
CA THR A 97 -3.49 -17.27 3.44
C THR A 97 -2.54 -18.42 3.77
N PHE A 98 -1.82 -18.33 4.87
CA PHE A 98 -0.94 -19.38 5.39
C PHE A 98 -1.73 -20.66 5.70
N LEU A 99 -2.84 -20.59 6.44
CA LEU A 99 -3.61 -21.77 6.81
C LEU A 99 -4.29 -22.43 5.59
N ARG A 100 -4.73 -21.64 4.60
CA ARG A 100 -5.18 -22.22 3.31
C ARG A 100 -4.06 -22.92 2.57
N TRP A 101 -2.83 -22.40 2.63
CA TRP A 101 -1.66 -23.08 2.08
C TRP A 101 -1.37 -24.38 2.83
N CYS A 102 -1.43 -24.40 4.15
CA CYS A 102 -1.31 -25.63 4.94
C CYS A 102 -2.32 -26.69 4.48
N LYS A 103 -3.61 -26.31 4.34
CA LYS A 103 -4.65 -27.22 3.86
C LYS A 103 -4.34 -27.76 2.45
N LYS A 104 -3.87 -26.89 1.55
CA LYS A 104 -3.47 -27.30 0.19
C LYS A 104 -2.30 -28.27 0.18
N LYS A 105 -1.44 -28.25 1.19
CA LYS A 105 -0.30 -29.16 1.38
C LYS A 105 -0.68 -30.49 2.05
N GLY A 106 -1.95 -30.70 2.39
CA GLY A 106 -2.45 -31.92 3.04
C GLY A 106 -2.37 -31.88 4.58
N TYR A 107 -2.00 -30.74 5.17
CA TYR A 107 -2.09 -30.54 6.61
C TYR A 107 -3.54 -30.23 7.01
N SER A 108 -3.87 -30.46 8.28
CA SER A 108 -5.24 -30.28 8.81
C SER A 108 -5.31 -29.12 9.82
N PRO A 109 -5.12 -27.85 9.37
CA PRO A 109 -5.32 -26.71 10.23
C PRO A 109 -6.81 -26.56 10.59
N PRO A 110 -7.13 -26.00 11.78
CA PRO A 110 -8.48 -25.57 12.09
C PRO A 110 -8.96 -24.56 11.02
N MET A 111 -10.25 -24.58 10.68
CA MET A 111 -10.83 -23.70 9.63
C MET A 111 -11.85 -22.71 10.19
N ASP A 112 -12.17 -22.76 11.48
CA ASP A 112 -13.06 -21.85 12.22
C ASP A 112 -12.62 -20.38 12.17
N PHE A 113 -11.30 -20.13 12.04
CA PHE A 113 -10.75 -18.78 11.90
C PHE A 113 -11.18 -18.03 10.62
N LEU A 114 -11.75 -18.71 9.64
CA LEU A 114 -12.19 -18.05 8.39
C LEU A 114 -13.31 -17.04 8.65
N ASP A 115 -14.10 -17.25 9.70
CA ASP A 115 -15.23 -16.38 10.05
C ASP A 115 -14.81 -15.12 10.83
N ILE A 116 -13.57 -15.06 11.30
CA ILE A 116 -13.04 -13.86 11.95
C ILE A 116 -12.94 -12.72 10.93
N ILE A 117 -13.77 -11.71 11.10
CA ILE A 117 -13.80 -10.52 10.25
C ILE A 117 -13.32 -9.31 11.06
N ILE A 118 -12.21 -8.72 10.64
CA ILE A 118 -11.80 -7.40 11.11
C ILE A 118 -12.30 -6.38 10.09
N LYS A 119 -13.21 -5.51 10.52
CA LYS A 119 -13.73 -4.43 9.67
C LYS A 119 -12.60 -3.46 9.33
N THR A 120 -12.48 -3.16 8.05
CA THR A 120 -11.56 -2.11 7.58
C THR A 120 -12.32 -0.81 7.41
N HIS A 121 -11.65 0.29 7.67
CA HIS A 121 -12.19 1.64 7.49
C HIS A 121 -11.43 2.31 6.34
N GLU A 122 -12.16 3.13 5.58
CA GLU A 122 -11.51 4.00 4.59
C GLU A 122 -10.57 4.95 5.33
N THR A 123 -9.38 5.14 4.78
CA THR A 123 -8.43 6.10 5.34
C THR A 123 -8.73 7.46 4.73
N ASP A 124 -8.79 8.47 5.59
CA ASP A 124 -8.85 9.84 5.15
C ASP A 124 -7.50 10.19 4.50
N ASP A 125 -7.53 10.47 3.21
CA ASP A 125 -6.36 10.78 2.43
C ASP A 125 -6.52 12.17 1.79
N VAL A 126 -5.44 12.90 1.60
CA VAL A 126 -5.46 14.26 1.08
C VAL A 126 -5.09 14.33 -0.41
N ALA A 127 -5.70 15.28 -1.09
CA ALA A 127 -5.29 15.77 -2.40
C ALA A 127 -4.88 17.25 -2.28
N LEU A 128 -4.08 17.73 -3.22
CA LEU A 128 -3.74 19.15 -3.31
C LEU A 128 -4.77 19.88 -4.17
N THR A 129 -5.00 21.16 -3.85
CA THR A 129 -5.75 22.07 -4.74
C THR A 129 -4.86 22.51 -5.91
N LYS A 130 -5.47 23.14 -6.92
CA LYS A 130 -4.72 23.70 -8.06
C LYS A 130 -3.74 24.79 -7.61
N GLU A 131 -4.15 25.61 -6.66
CA GLU A 131 -3.35 26.70 -6.09
C GLU A 131 -2.15 26.14 -5.31
N GLU A 132 -2.34 25.08 -4.53
CA GLU A 132 -1.26 24.40 -3.82
C GLU A 132 -0.25 23.75 -4.79
N VAL A 133 -0.72 23.21 -5.91
CA VAL A 133 0.17 22.68 -6.97
C VAL A 133 1.01 23.82 -7.56
N VAL A 134 0.41 24.97 -7.86
CA VAL A 134 1.12 26.16 -8.36
C VAL A 134 2.14 26.68 -7.36
N LEU A 135 1.84 26.67 -6.05
CA LEU A 135 2.81 27.02 -5.01
C LEU A 135 4.03 26.08 -5.02
N ILE A 136 3.80 24.78 -5.15
CA ILE A 136 4.87 23.78 -5.22
C ILE A 136 5.69 23.95 -6.50
N GLU A 137 5.05 24.20 -7.63
CA GLU A 137 5.68 24.42 -8.94
C GLU A 137 6.65 25.61 -8.90
N ASN A 138 6.19 26.73 -8.33
CA ASN A 138 6.95 27.98 -8.26
C ASN A 138 7.97 28.05 -7.09
N ALA A 139 8.05 27.02 -6.26
CA ALA A 139 8.94 27.00 -5.11
C ALA A 139 10.42 27.06 -5.55
N LYS A 140 11.16 28.05 -5.05
CA LYS A 140 12.61 28.18 -5.28
C LYS A 140 13.36 27.20 -4.37
N LEU A 141 13.73 26.06 -4.93
CA LEU A 141 14.37 24.97 -4.22
C LEU A 141 15.70 24.60 -4.86
N THR A 142 16.58 23.96 -4.09
CA THR A 142 17.88 23.48 -4.57
C THR A 142 18.15 22.04 -4.11
N GLY A 143 19.04 21.34 -4.79
CA GLY A 143 19.57 20.06 -4.38
C GLY A 143 18.52 18.95 -4.31
N ALA A 144 18.47 18.24 -3.19
CA ALA A 144 17.58 17.10 -3.02
C ALA A 144 16.09 17.49 -2.94
N LYS A 145 15.78 18.68 -2.41
CA LYS A 145 14.39 19.18 -2.35
C LYS A 145 13.88 19.54 -3.74
N ASP A 146 14.70 20.19 -4.56
CA ASP A 146 14.34 20.51 -5.96
C ASP A 146 14.04 19.24 -6.76
N ARG A 147 14.92 18.24 -6.66
CA ARG A 147 14.69 16.92 -7.31
C ARG A 147 13.43 16.20 -6.82
N ALA A 148 13.15 16.30 -5.52
CA ALA A 148 11.94 15.68 -4.96
C ALA A 148 10.67 16.41 -5.43
N ARG A 149 10.68 17.77 -5.48
CA ARG A 149 9.60 18.57 -6.01
C ARG A 149 9.30 18.17 -7.46
N ASP A 150 10.31 18.10 -8.30
CA ASP A 150 10.14 17.77 -9.72
C ASP A 150 9.56 16.36 -9.92
N LEU A 151 10.07 15.36 -9.19
CA LEU A 151 9.45 14.03 -9.19
C LEU A 151 7.99 14.06 -8.72
N PHE A 152 7.66 14.89 -7.75
CA PHE A 152 6.28 15.03 -7.28
C PHE A 152 5.37 15.62 -8.35
N LEU A 153 5.85 16.66 -9.05
CA LEU A 153 5.14 17.26 -10.19
C LEU A 153 4.93 16.25 -11.34
N ILE A 154 5.95 15.44 -11.67
CA ILE A 154 5.78 14.35 -12.65
C ILE A 154 4.65 13.42 -12.21
N GLY A 155 4.57 13.06 -10.92
CA GLY A 155 3.50 12.26 -10.37
C GLY A 155 2.12 12.93 -10.47
N ILE A 156 2.04 14.23 -10.19
CA ILE A 156 0.81 15.03 -10.30
C ILE A 156 0.35 15.13 -11.76
N TYR A 157 1.24 15.43 -12.71
CA TYR A 157 0.87 15.61 -14.11
C TYR A 157 0.58 14.30 -14.85
N SER A 158 1.16 13.20 -14.38
CA SER A 158 0.96 11.88 -15.01
C SER A 158 -0.13 11.03 -14.36
N GLY A 159 -0.51 11.32 -13.13
CA GLY A 159 -1.43 10.49 -12.35
C GLY A 159 -0.89 9.10 -12.00
N GLN A 160 0.40 8.82 -12.20
CA GLN A 160 0.99 7.50 -11.99
C GLN A 160 1.41 7.25 -10.54
N ARG A 161 1.73 5.99 -10.20
CA ARG A 161 2.35 5.65 -8.92
C ARG A 161 3.82 6.00 -8.94
N PHE A 162 4.39 6.31 -7.77
CA PHE A 162 5.82 6.61 -7.62
C PHE A 162 6.73 5.56 -8.28
N SER A 163 6.41 4.28 -8.11
CA SER A 163 7.18 3.18 -8.74
C SER A 163 7.15 3.18 -10.26
N ASP A 164 6.18 3.84 -10.85
CA ASP A 164 5.92 3.82 -12.29
C ASP A 164 6.46 5.11 -12.93
N TYR A 165 6.15 6.29 -12.35
CA TYR A 165 6.64 7.55 -12.91
C TYR A 165 8.11 7.86 -12.62
N SER A 166 8.68 7.36 -11.54
CA SER A 166 10.10 7.57 -11.22
C SER A 166 11.07 6.87 -12.18
N VAL A 167 10.54 6.11 -13.12
CA VAL A 167 11.30 5.35 -14.14
C VAL A 167 10.73 5.58 -15.54
N PHE A 168 10.18 6.76 -15.80
CA PHE A 168 9.82 7.15 -17.15
C PHE A 168 11.05 7.32 -18.02
N GLU A 169 10.98 6.84 -19.24
CA GLU A 169 12.05 6.89 -20.23
C GLU A 169 11.53 7.45 -21.56
N LYS A 170 12.40 8.09 -22.33
CA LYS A 170 12.04 8.64 -23.64
C LYS A 170 11.50 7.57 -24.61
N ALA A 171 11.95 6.34 -24.46
CA ALA A 171 11.47 5.18 -25.21
C ALA A 171 10.01 4.80 -24.92
N ASP A 172 9.43 5.29 -23.79
CA ASP A 172 8.02 5.07 -23.46
C ASP A 172 7.06 5.95 -24.33
N ILE A 173 7.58 6.95 -25.09
CA ILE A 173 6.76 7.90 -25.87
C ILE A 173 6.33 7.28 -27.20
N ARG A 174 5.03 7.35 -27.49
CA ARG A 174 4.43 7.03 -28.80
C ARG A 174 3.23 7.97 -29.01
N ASP A 175 3.14 8.56 -30.20
CA ASP A 175 2.02 9.45 -30.57
C ASP A 175 1.67 10.54 -29.52
N ASN A 176 2.70 11.19 -28.97
CA ASN A 176 2.60 12.19 -27.90
C ASN A 176 1.96 11.68 -26.59
N LEU A 177 1.97 10.36 -26.38
CA LEU A 177 1.55 9.69 -25.15
C LEU A 177 2.73 8.94 -24.56
N ILE A 178 2.83 8.89 -23.22
CA ILE A 178 3.71 7.96 -22.50
C ILE A 178 2.92 6.67 -22.27
N HIS A 179 3.42 5.57 -22.82
CA HIS A 179 2.86 4.23 -22.65
C HIS A 179 3.58 3.53 -21.51
N LYS A 180 2.93 3.32 -20.38
CA LYS A 180 3.57 2.69 -19.20
C LYS A 180 2.76 1.53 -18.65
N THR A 181 3.41 0.38 -18.56
CA THR A 181 2.84 -0.78 -17.85
C THR A 181 3.09 -0.64 -16.36
N ALA A 182 2.03 -0.59 -15.56
CA ALA A 182 2.13 -0.45 -14.12
C ALA A 182 2.81 -1.66 -13.48
N LYS A 183 3.91 -1.45 -12.79
CA LYS A 183 4.72 -2.50 -12.14
C LYS A 183 3.92 -3.38 -11.18
N LYS A 184 2.93 -2.81 -10.50
CA LYS A 184 2.13 -3.53 -9.47
C LYS A 184 0.99 -4.35 -10.05
N THR A 185 0.38 -3.91 -11.15
CA THR A 185 -0.91 -4.48 -11.62
C THR A 185 -0.86 -5.00 -13.05
N GLY A 186 0.25 -4.76 -13.77
CA GLY A 186 0.35 -5.07 -15.19
C GLY A 186 -0.63 -4.28 -16.08
N ALA A 187 -1.30 -3.25 -15.54
CA ALA A 187 -2.20 -2.42 -16.31
C ALA A 187 -1.41 -1.46 -17.20
N MET A 188 -1.80 -1.33 -18.48
CA MET A 188 -1.28 -0.32 -19.37
C MET A 188 -1.91 1.04 -19.02
N SER A 189 -1.12 2.10 -19.07
CA SER A 189 -1.53 3.50 -18.91
C SER A 189 -1.11 4.28 -20.14
N TYR A 190 -1.97 5.19 -20.58
CA TYR A 190 -1.77 6.08 -21.72
C TYR A 190 -1.76 7.52 -21.21
N ILE A 191 -0.60 8.08 -20.98
CA ILE A 191 -0.42 9.34 -20.27
C ILE A 191 -0.14 10.45 -21.28
N PRO A 192 -0.99 11.48 -21.40
CA PRO A 192 -0.72 12.62 -22.29
C PRO A 192 0.58 13.32 -21.89
N LEU A 193 1.46 13.55 -22.86
CA LEU A 193 2.68 14.33 -22.67
C LEU A 193 2.33 15.82 -22.73
N THR A 194 1.74 16.33 -21.64
CA THR A 194 1.39 17.75 -21.52
C THR A 194 2.64 18.64 -21.49
N ALA A 195 2.50 19.92 -21.79
CA ALA A 195 3.60 20.87 -21.78
C ALA A 195 4.30 20.91 -20.39
N GLN A 196 3.51 20.91 -19.29
CA GLN A 196 4.04 20.91 -17.93
C GLN A 196 4.85 19.65 -17.63
N LEU A 197 4.30 18.48 -17.98
CA LEU A 197 5.00 17.21 -17.77
C LEU A 197 6.30 17.16 -18.59
N LYS A 198 6.23 17.59 -19.85
CA LYS A 198 7.39 17.63 -20.76
C LYS A 198 8.51 18.53 -20.23
N VAL A 199 8.21 19.72 -19.75
CA VAL A 199 9.21 20.66 -19.19
C VAL A 199 9.98 20.00 -18.04
N VAL A 200 9.31 19.31 -17.12
CA VAL A 200 9.98 18.68 -16.00
C VAL A 200 10.80 17.48 -16.44
N LEU A 201 10.32 16.67 -17.39
CA LEU A 201 11.06 15.51 -17.91
C LEU A 201 12.29 15.93 -18.71
N ASP A 202 12.17 16.98 -19.56
CA ASP A 202 13.27 17.51 -20.36
C ASP A 202 14.37 18.15 -19.48
N LYS A 203 14.03 18.75 -18.33
CA LYS A 203 15.01 19.26 -17.35
C LYS A 203 16.04 18.21 -16.96
N TYR A 204 15.67 16.92 -16.98
CA TYR A 204 16.53 15.79 -16.63
C TYR A 204 16.99 14.99 -17.83
N ASP A 205 16.71 15.46 -19.04
CA ASP A 205 16.93 14.69 -20.27
C ASP A 205 16.38 13.24 -20.15
N TRP A 206 15.22 13.11 -19.46
CA TRP A 206 14.54 11.84 -19.16
C TRP A 206 15.33 10.88 -18.25
N ILE A 207 16.46 11.30 -17.67
CA ILE A 207 17.24 10.55 -16.69
C ILE A 207 16.85 11.01 -15.29
N LEU A 208 15.75 10.46 -14.80
CA LEU A 208 15.12 10.95 -13.57
C LEU A 208 15.94 10.68 -12.30
N PRO A 209 15.87 11.58 -11.31
CA PRO A 209 16.59 11.44 -10.05
C PRO A 209 16.17 10.18 -9.29
N LYS A 210 17.14 9.41 -8.79
CA LYS A 210 16.90 8.22 -7.96
C LYS A 210 16.81 8.61 -6.49
N ILE A 211 15.60 8.56 -5.94
CA ILE A 211 15.34 8.83 -4.52
C ILE A 211 14.49 7.68 -3.96
N SER A 212 14.82 7.17 -2.76
CA SER A 212 13.96 6.19 -2.11
C SER A 212 12.61 6.82 -1.75
N ASN A 213 11.52 6.05 -1.83
CA ASN A 213 10.17 6.56 -1.51
C ASN A 213 10.09 7.19 -0.10
N GLN A 214 10.82 6.64 0.87
CA GLN A 214 10.87 7.17 2.23
C GLN A 214 11.50 8.57 2.27
N LYS A 215 12.69 8.75 1.69
CA LYS A 215 13.36 10.05 1.61
C LYS A 215 12.54 11.06 0.80
N PHE A 216 11.95 10.60 -0.30
CA PHE A 216 11.06 11.41 -1.12
C PHE A 216 9.89 11.97 -0.30
N ASN A 217 9.16 11.13 0.46
CA ASN A 217 8.04 11.58 1.29
C ASN A 217 8.48 12.62 2.31
N VAL A 218 9.62 12.42 2.98
CA VAL A 218 10.17 13.40 3.94
C VAL A 218 10.46 14.75 3.27
N HIS A 219 11.04 14.75 2.06
CA HIS A 219 11.30 15.99 1.33
C HIS A 219 10.01 16.71 0.95
N ILE A 220 9.01 15.98 0.41
CA ILE A 220 7.73 16.58 0.00
C ILE A 220 6.98 17.15 1.20
N GLN A 221 6.92 16.43 2.32
CA GLN A 221 6.31 16.94 3.55
C GLN A 221 6.98 18.25 4.00
N ASN A 222 8.31 18.29 4.03
CA ASN A 222 9.04 19.49 4.40
C ASN A 222 8.82 20.65 3.42
N ILE A 223 8.72 20.39 2.12
CA ILE A 223 8.40 21.41 1.12
C ILE A 223 7.00 21.97 1.38
N CYS A 224 6.00 21.12 1.51
CA CYS A 224 4.61 21.52 1.73
C CYS A 224 4.45 22.30 3.05
N LYS A 225 5.12 21.85 4.12
CA LYS A 225 5.16 22.59 5.38
C LYS A 225 5.71 24.00 5.21
N ASN A 226 6.85 24.15 4.53
CA ASN A 226 7.50 25.44 4.32
C ASN A 226 6.69 26.38 3.39
N LEU A 227 5.84 25.81 2.54
CA LEU A 227 4.94 26.57 1.67
C LEU A 227 3.60 26.93 2.34
N GLY A 228 3.42 26.59 3.62
CA GLY A 228 2.20 26.90 4.35
C GLY A 228 0.99 26.04 3.98
N ILE A 229 1.20 24.84 3.44
CA ILE A 229 0.10 23.88 3.19
C ILE A 229 -0.27 23.21 4.51
N ASN A 230 -0.88 23.96 5.40
CA ASN A 230 -1.12 23.62 6.80
C ASN A 230 -2.61 23.58 7.19
N GLU A 231 -3.51 23.50 6.19
CA GLU A 231 -4.93 23.30 6.45
C GLU A 231 -5.14 22.16 7.48
N ALA A 232 -6.00 22.41 8.47
CA ALA A 232 -6.36 21.41 9.47
C ALA A 232 -7.29 20.37 8.87
N VAL A 233 -6.85 19.11 8.81
CA VAL A 233 -7.62 18.00 8.25
C VAL A 233 -7.89 16.97 9.33
N LYS A 234 -9.15 16.51 9.40
CA LYS A 234 -9.60 15.47 10.32
C LYS A 234 -9.25 14.10 9.75
N PHE A 235 -8.61 13.26 10.57
CA PHE A 235 -8.28 11.88 10.24
C PHE A 235 -8.93 10.94 11.24
N THR A 236 -9.58 9.91 10.71
CA THR A 236 -10.25 8.91 11.51
C THR A 236 -9.50 7.58 11.40
N SER A 237 -9.24 6.97 12.54
CA SER A 237 -8.71 5.61 12.63
C SER A 237 -9.57 4.79 13.59
N SER A 238 -9.62 3.46 13.43
CA SER A 238 -10.47 2.61 14.25
C SER A 238 -9.66 1.54 14.95
N LYS A 239 -9.99 1.31 16.22
CA LYS A 239 -9.42 0.28 17.07
C LYS A 239 -10.57 -0.46 17.75
N GLY A 240 -11.07 -1.53 17.09
CA GLY A 240 -12.31 -2.20 17.50
C GLY A 240 -13.53 -1.30 17.35
N SER A 241 -14.30 -1.16 18.43
CA SER A 241 -15.46 -0.26 18.47
C SER A 241 -15.10 1.22 18.63
N HIS A 242 -13.84 1.52 18.99
CA HIS A 242 -13.41 2.88 19.27
C HIS A 242 -12.87 3.54 17.99
N LYS A 243 -13.46 4.67 17.64
CA LYS A 243 -12.92 5.58 16.63
C LYS A 243 -12.01 6.59 17.31
N LYS A 244 -10.82 6.76 16.77
CA LYS A 244 -9.89 7.82 17.17
C LYS A 244 -9.87 8.85 16.04
N GLU A 245 -10.26 10.07 16.39
CA GLU A 245 -10.19 11.22 15.49
C GLU A 245 -8.97 12.07 15.89
N GLU A 246 -8.19 12.45 14.90
CA GLU A 246 -7.02 13.32 15.07
C GLU A 246 -7.11 14.43 14.04
N ILE A 247 -6.87 15.66 14.48
CA ILE A 247 -6.69 16.79 13.58
C ILE A 247 -5.20 16.90 13.32
N LYS A 248 -4.81 16.93 12.04
CA LYS A 248 -3.42 17.08 11.60
C LYS A 248 -3.33 18.14 10.53
N GLU A 249 -2.16 18.74 10.40
CA GLU A 249 -1.89 19.61 9.28
C GLU A 249 -1.77 18.81 7.99
N LYS A 250 -2.32 19.33 6.90
CA LYS A 250 -2.40 18.65 5.59
C LYS A 250 -1.05 18.14 5.12
N TRP A 251 0.04 18.91 5.30
CA TRP A 251 1.39 18.52 4.92
C TRP A 251 1.86 17.22 5.56
N GLU A 252 1.40 16.89 6.78
CA GLU A 252 1.79 15.66 7.48
C GLU A 252 1.32 14.39 6.77
N LYS A 253 0.28 14.50 5.95
CA LYS A 253 -0.34 13.39 5.21
C LYS A 253 0.04 13.36 3.74
N ILE A 254 0.74 14.39 3.26
CA ILE A 254 1.23 14.42 1.89
C ILE A 254 2.35 13.40 1.71
N GLY A 255 2.29 12.68 0.60
CA GLY A 255 3.30 11.69 0.22
C GLY A 255 3.21 11.34 -1.24
N SER A 256 3.97 10.35 -1.65
CA SER A 256 4.07 9.95 -3.06
C SER A 256 2.71 9.59 -3.70
N HIS A 257 1.77 9.08 -2.90
CA HIS A 257 0.43 8.72 -3.39
C HIS A 257 -0.49 9.92 -3.54
N THR A 258 -0.22 11.01 -2.82
CA THR A 258 -0.95 12.28 -2.92
C THR A 258 -0.84 12.84 -4.33
N ALA A 259 0.30 12.72 -5.02
CA ALA A 259 0.46 13.14 -6.41
C ALA A 259 -0.63 12.55 -7.32
N ARG A 260 -0.81 11.23 -7.25
CA ARG A 260 -1.84 10.54 -8.05
C ARG A 260 -3.26 10.93 -7.63
N ARG A 261 -3.51 11.13 -6.34
CA ARG A 261 -4.80 11.62 -5.85
C ARG A 261 -5.11 12.99 -6.40
N THR A 262 -4.15 13.90 -6.32
CA THR A 262 -4.24 15.26 -6.85
C THR A 262 -4.59 15.25 -8.35
N TYR A 263 -3.91 14.43 -9.16
CA TYR A 263 -4.27 14.27 -10.57
C TYR A 263 -5.75 13.89 -10.75
N ILE A 264 -6.19 12.83 -10.05
CA ILE A 264 -7.57 12.30 -10.18
C ILE A 264 -8.59 13.35 -9.72
N THR A 265 -8.32 14.02 -8.62
CA THR A 265 -9.18 15.07 -8.06
C THR A 265 -9.33 16.23 -9.06
N ILE A 266 -8.21 16.79 -9.53
CA ILE A 266 -8.22 17.90 -10.49
C ILE A 266 -8.87 17.50 -11.81
N ALA A 267 -8.61 16.28 -12.30
CA ALA A 267 -9.24 15.76 -13.51
C ALA A 267 -10.77 15.65 -13.36
N ALA A 268 -11.24 15.17 -12.21
CA ALA A 268 -12.66 15.06 -11.91
C ALA A 268 -13.33 16.44 -11.76
N GLU A 269 -12.68 17.41 -11.13
CA GLU A 269 -13.14 18.80 -11.01
C GLU A 269 -13.23 19.50 -12.37
N ASN A 270 -12.35 19.15 -13.30
CA ASN A 270 -12.41 19.60 -14.69
C ASN A 270 -13.36 18.77 -15.56
N ASN A 271 -14.26 17.97 -14.95
CA ASN A 271 -15.25 17.14 -15.65
C ASN A 271 -14.65 16.13 -16.66
N MET A 272 -13.40 15.68 -16.43
CA MET A 272 -12.82 14.63 -17.28
C MET A 272 -13.61 13.34 -17.11
N PRO A 273 -14.08 12.69 -18.21
CA PRO A 273 -14.82 11.44 -18.11
C PRO A 273 -14.00 10.33 -17.42
N ASP A 274 -14.70 9.50 -16.62
CA ASP A 274 -14.08 8.45 -15.81
C ASP A 274 -13.18 7.50 -16.61
N HIS A 275 -13.62 7.13 -17.82
CA HIS A 275 -12.85 6.22 -18.67
C HIS A 275 -11.51 6.83 -19.12
N PHE A 276 -11.41 8.15 -19.32
CA PHE A 276 -10.14 8.81 -19.60
C PHE A 276 -9.24 8.84 -18.37
N ILE A 277 -9.78 9.17 -17.17
CA ILE A 277 -9.02 9.12 -15.92
C ILE A 277 -8.50 7.70 -15.70
N MET A 278 -9.31 6.67 -15.96
CA MET A 278 -8.93 5.27 -15.84
C MET A 278 -7.85 4.88 -16.84
N ALA A 279 -7.95 5.31 -18.09
CA ALA A 279 -6.96 5.06 -19.13
C ALA A 279 -5.59 5.67 -18.77
N VAL A 280 -5.58 6.92 -18.30
CA VAL A 280 -4.34 7.59 -17.87
C VAL A 280 -3.76 6.93 -16.63
N THR A 281 -4.57 6.65 -15.64
CA THR A 281 -4.09 6.14 -14.34
C THR A 281 -3.86 4.64 -14.31
N GLY A 282 -4.34 3.87 -15.29
CA GLY A 282 -4.32 2.42 -15.29
C GLY A 282 -5.20 1.81 -14.19
N ILE A 283 -6.24 2.51 -13.73
CA ILE A 283 -7.26 1.97 -12.83
C ILE A 283 -8.22 1.13 -13.67
N LYS A 284 -8.37 -0.17 -13.34
CA LYS A 284 -9.26 -1.08 -14.05
C LYS A 284 -10.67 -1.15 -13.45
N ASP A 285 -10.79 -0.89 -12.14
CA ASP A 285 -12.05 -1.02 -11.42
C ASP A 285 -12.65 0.36 -11.13
N PRO A 286 -13.85 0.67 -11.65
CA PRO A 286 -14.55 1.93 -11.38
C PRO A 286 -14.79 2.21 -9.90
N ASN A 287 -14.98 1.17 -9.07
CA ASN A 287 -15.15 1.35 -7.63
C ASN A 287 -13.86 1.87 -6.97
N THR A 288 -12.72 1.49 -7.51
CA THR A 288 -11.43 2.05 -7.07
C THR A 288 -11.34 3.54 -7.42
N LEU A 289 -11.77 3.95 -8.63
CA LEU A 289 -11.80 5.37 -9.01
C LEU A 289 -12.75 6.18 -8.11
N LYS A 290 -13.93 5.64 -7.82
CA LYS A 290 -14.91 6.30 -6.92
C LYS A 290 -14.33 6.64 -5.55
N LYS A 291 -13.43 5.81 -5.01
CA LYS A 291 -12.76 6.08 -3.72
C LYS A 291 -11.90 7.34 -3.77
N TYR A 292 -11.27 7.63 -4.90
CA TYR A 292 -10.50 8.86 -5.08
C TYR A 292 -11.39 10.10 -5.24
N LYS A 293 -12.57 9.95 -5.86
CA LYS A 293 -13.51 11.06 -6.09
C LYS A 293 -14.32 11.49 -4.86
N LYS A 294 -14.42 10.64 -3.84
CA LYS A 294 -15.16 10.95 -2.60
C LYS A 294 -14.54 12.09 -1.78
N ILE A 295 -13.27 12.40 -1.99
CA ILE A 295 -12.52 13.37 -1.19
C ILE A 295 -13.07 14.79 -1.30
N ASN A 296 -13.79 15.13 -2.38
CA ASN A 296 -14.30 16.49 -2.63
C ASN A 296 -15.80 16.70 -2.31
N LYS A 297 -16.50 15.75 -1.68
CA LYS A 297 -17.93 15.94 -1.36
C LYS A 297 -18.20 16.80 -0.13
N ASP A 298 -17.18 17.13 0.63
CA ASP A 298 -17.32 17.97 1.84
C ASP A 298 -17.09 19.48 1.55
N VAL A 299 -17.04 19.87 0.28
CA VAL A 299 -16.86 21.26 -0.19
C VAL A 299 -18.07 21.79 -0.97
N ILE A 300 -19.25 21.17 -0.79
CA ILE A 300 -20.52 21.70 -1.33
C ILE A 300 -21.44 22.07 -0.19
#